data_a8457ebbf3e180b111305b3efae9b969
#
_entry.id   a8457ebbf3e180b111305b3efae9b969
#
_cell.length_a   1.000
_cell.length_b   1.000
_cell.length_c   1.000
_cell.angle_alpha   90.00
_cell.angle_beta   90.00
_cell.angle_gamma   90.00
#
_symmetry.space_group_name_H-M   'P 1'
#
loop_
_entity.id
_entity.type
_entity.pdbx_description
1 polymer ?
#
loop_
_entity_poly.entity_id
_entity_poly.type
_entity_poly.pdbx_seq_one_letter_code
_entity_poly.pdbx_strand_id
1 'polypeptide(L)'
;HGGVLPNDYEGLLQLPGIGPYTAAAIASIAFKQPVACVDGNIRRVMARQTNQEEPSMKQVQTFADTHLVSESPGDWNQAMMELGALVCRPRNPSCEDCPIAKSCKGRLRAHELPRPRKSKKKIVEYTCIVRIDSDGFPDLHQRPSTGLFAGLWGPELASDLKTTNCEFLG
;
A
#
# COMPACT_ATOMS: atom_id res chain seq x y z
N HIS A 1 9.28 18.59 15.41
CA HIS A 1 10.61 18.30 14.83
C HIS A 1 11.37 19.58 14.40
N GLY A 2 10.88 20.79 14.76
CA GLY A 2 11.61 22.04 14.50
C GLY A 2 11.98 22.34 13.05
N GLY A 3 11.24 21.77 12.09
CA GLY A 3 11.52 21.94 10.66
C GLY A 3 12.64 21.06 10.10
N VAL A 4 13.20 20.15 10.91
CA VAL A 4 14.26 19.22 10.48
C VAL A 4 13.67 17.82 10.30
N LEU A 5 13.91 17.23 9.14
CA LEU A 5 13.52 15.85 8.87
C LEU A 5 14.48 14.90 9.60
N PRO A 6 13.97 13.89 10.36
CA PRO A 6 14.81 12.82 10.90
C PRO A 6 15.61 12.12 9.79
N ASN A 7 16.85 11.78 10.05
CA ASN A 7 17.74 11.15 9.07
C ASN A 7 17.89 9.64 9.29
N ASP A 8 17.09 9.06 10.16
CA ASP A 8 17.09 7.63 10.46
C ASP A 8 15.68 7.02 10.33
N TYR A 9 15.65 5.71 10.10
CA TYR A 9 14.42 4.96 9.85
C TYR A 9 13.42 5.08 11.01
N GLU A 10 13.89 4.96 12.25
CA GLU A 10 13.04 5.00 13.45
C GLU A 10 12.44 6.39 13.67
N GLY A 11 13.23 7.43 13.50
CA GLY A 11 12.75 8.81 13.56
C GLY A 11 11.74 9.15 12.48
N LEU A 12 11.95 8.65 11.26
CA LEU A 12 11.01 8.83 10.16
C LEU A 12 9.66 8.16 10.44
N LEU A 13 9.65 6.99 11.09
CA LEU A 13 8.42 6.29 11.47
C LEU A 13 7.56 7.07 12.48
N GLN A 14 8.13 7.99 13.23
CA GLN A 14 7.38 8.82 14.18
C GLN A 14 6.62 9.96 13.51
N LEU A 15 6.85 10.20 12.21
CA LEU A 15 6.17 11.27 11.49
C LEU A 15 4.78 10.84 11.03
N PRO A 16 3.75 11.68 11.23
CA PRO A 16 2.41 11.39 10.75
C PRO A 16 2.39 11.13 9.22
N GLY A 17 1.77 10.02 8.82
CA GLY A 17 1.63 9.64 7.41
C GLY A 17 2.85 8.92 6.81
N ILE A 18 3.93 8.74 7.56
CA ILE A 18 5.09 7.95 7.12
C ILE A 18 4.98 6.53 7.69
N GLY A 19 4.72 5.58 6.81
CA GLY A 19 4.72 4.16 7.14
C GLY A 19 6.09 3.49 6.89
N PRO A 20 6.24 2.19 7.24
CA PRO A 20 7.50 1.46 7.13
C PRO A 20 8.14 1.54 5.73
N TYR A 21 7.35 1.41 4.68
CA TYR A 21 7.82 1.52 3.31
C TYR A 21 8.42 2.91 3.02
N THR A 22 7.68 3.97 3.32
CA THR A 22 8.11 5.35 3.06
C THR A 22 9.33 5.71 3.91
N ALA A 23 9.36 5.31 5.18
CA ALA A 23 10.51 5.51 6.06
C ALA A 23 11.77 4.83 5.50
N ALA A 24 11.67 3.56 5.05
CA ALA A 24 12.79 2.83 4.45
C ALA A 24 13.26 3.46 3.14
N ALA A 25 12.33 3.93 2.29
CA ALA A 25 12.67 4.62 1.06
C ALA A 25 13.45 5.92 1.33
N ILE A 26 12.96 6.76 2.22
CA ILE A 26 13.64 8.01 2.58
C ILE A 26 14.99 7.71 3.22
N ALA A 27 15.06 6.80 4.20
CA ALA A 27 16.29 6.47 4.91
C ALA A 27 17.38 5.94 3.96
N SER A 28 17.02 5.06 3.02
CA SER A 28 17.99 4.47 2.10
C SER A 28 18.40 5.41 0.97
N ILE A 29 17.46 6.13 0.37
CA ILE A 29 17.72 6.96 -0.81
C ILE A 29 18.37 8.29 -0.42
N ALA A 30 17.80 8.99 0.57
CA ALA A 30 18.29 10.30 0.97
C ALA A 30 19.45 10.24 1.98
N PHE A 31 19.43 9.24 2.88
CA PHE A 31 20.39 9.16 3.99
C PHE A 31 21.33 7.95 3.91
N LYS A 32 21.26 7.16 2.84
CA LYS A 32 22.12 5.99 2.56
C LYS A 32 22.11 4.94 3.68
N GLN A 33 21.03 4.87 4.44
CA GLN A 33 20.91 3.85 5.48
C GLN A 33 20.64 2.47 4.86
N PRO A 34 21.26 1.40 5.36
CA PRO A 34 21.11 0.06 4.83
C PRO A 34 19.78 -0.58 5.29
N VAL A 35 18.67 0.00 4.83
CA VAL A 35 17.31 -0.45 5.12
C VAL A 35 16.60 -0.82 3.82
N ALA A 36 16.07 -2.03 3.77
CA ALA A 36 15.32 -2.50 2.60
C ALA A 36 13.87 -2.03 2.62
N CYS A 37 13.41 -1.47 1.50
CA CYS A 37 12.00 -1.20 1.26
C CYS A 37 11.25 -2.49 0.94
N VAL A 38 10.05 -2.65 1.48
CA VAL A 38 9.19 -3.79 1.13
C VAL A 38 7.78 -3.31 0.79
N ASP A 39 7.37 -3.60 -0.45
CA ASP A 39 6.06 -3.28 -0.97
C ASP A 39 5.44 -4.46 -1.75
N GLY A 40 4.34 -4.21 -2.44
CA GLY A 40 3.70 -5.20 -3.30
C GLY A 40 4.55 -5.60 -4.52
N ASN A 41 5.41 -4.71 -5.02
CA ASN A 41 6.31 -4.99 -6.13
C ASN A 41 7.41 -5.96 -5.69
N ILE A 42 8.08 -5.66 -4.60
CA ILE A 42 9.14 -6.51 -4.05
C ILE A 42 8.59 -7.87 -3.63
N ARG A 43 7.39 -7.92 -3.01
CA ARG A 43 6.71 -9.18 -2.73
C ARG A 43 6.51 -10.02 -4.00
N ARG A 44 6.12 -9.42 -5.10
CA ARG A 44 5.89 -10.10 -6.38
C ARG A 44 7.20 -10.58 -6.99
N VAL A 45 8.23 -9.74 -7.02
CA VAL A 45 9.56 -10.10 -7.51
C VAL A 45 10.11 -11.29 -6.71
N MET A 46 10.10 -11.20 -5.39
CA MET A 46 10.54 -12.27 -4.50
C MET A 46 9.77 -13.57 -4.72
N ALA A 47 8.43 -13.50 -4.77
CA ALA A 47 7.59 -14.67 -5.00
C ALA A 47 7.96 -15.41 -6.28
N ARG A 48 8.23 -14.67 -7.36
CA ARG A 48 8.65 -15.22 -8.65
C ARG A 48 10.10 -15.71 -8.63
N GLN A 49 11.01 -14.97 -8.04
CA GLN A 49 12.42 -15.38 -7.91
C GLN A 49 12.57 -16.69 -7.14
N THR A 50 11.78 -16.87 -6.09
CA THR A 50 11.86 -18.06 -5.21
C THR A 50 10.83 -19.13 -5.53
N ASN A 51 9.92 -18.90 -6.51
CA ASN A 51 8.79 -19.76 -6.87
C ASN A 51 7.83 -20.01 -5.69
N GLN A 52 7.60 -19.00 -4.85
CA GLN A 52 6.67 -19.08 -3.71
C GLN A 52 5.31 -18.49 -4.08
N GLU A 53 4.24 -19.23 -3.79
CA GLU A 53 2.87 -18.81 -4.14
C GLU A 53 2.33 -17.74 -3.19
N GLU A 54 2.58 -17.88 -1.90
CA GLU A 54 2.02 -16.99 -0.87
C GLU A 54 3.08 -16.58 0.17
N PRO A 55 4.12 -15.83 -0.22
CA PRO A 55 5.12 -15.40 0.76
C PRO A 55 4.51 -14.48 1.81
N SER A 56 4.83 -14.74 3.08
CA SER A 56 4.51 -13.84 4.18
C SER A 56 5.34 -12.57 4.11
N MET A 57 4.87 -11.48 4.71
CA MET A 57 5.64 -10.23 4.73
C MET A 57 7.00 -10.38 5.44
N LYS A 58 7.08 -11.25 6.45
CA LYS A 58 8.35 -11.58 7.12
C LYS A 58 9.35 -12.21 6.15
N GLN A 59 8.90 -13.17 5.32
CA GLN A 59 9.77 -13.78 4.30
C GLN A 59 10.22 -12.78 3.24
N VAL A 60 9.33 -11.86 2.85
CA VAL A 60 9.67 -10.80 1.89
C VAL A 60 10.70 -9.84 2.48
N GLN A 61 10.54 -9.46 3.75
CA GLN A 61 11.52 -8.61 4.45
C GLN A 61 12.86 -9.31 4.55
N THR A 62 12.89 -10.58 5.01
CA THR A 62 14.13 -11.37 5.09
C THR A 62 14.82 -11.47 3.72
N PHE A 63 14.05 -11.70 2.65
CA PHE A 63 14.60 -11.72 1.30
C PHE A 63 15.22 -10.37 0.92
N ALA A 64 14.53 -9.28 1.16
CA ALA A 64 15.00 -7.93 0.86
C ALA A 64 16.27 -7.59 1.65
N ASP A 65 16.27 -7.86 2.96
CA ASP A 65 17.43 -7.61 3.84
C ASP A 65 18.67 -8.44 3.43
N THR A 66 18.45 -9.69 3.00
CA THR A 66 19.54 -10.59 2.57
C THR A 66 20.19 -10.14 1.25
N HIS A 67 19.41 -9.52 0.37
CA HIS A 67 19.87 -9.12 -0.96
C HIS A 67 20.21 -7.63 -1.07
N LEU A 68 19.98 -6.88 -0.01
CA LEU A 68 20.30 -5.45 0.02
C LEU A 68 21.80 -5.21 -0.15
N VAL A 69 22.13 -4.33 -1.06
CA VAL A 69 23.51 -3.87 -1.27
C VAL A 69 23.78 -2.71 -0.30
N SER A 70 24.47 -3.00 0.80
CA SER A 70 24.69 -2.04 1.89
C SER A 70 25.50 -0.81 1.48
N GLU A 71 26.32 -0.90 0.47
CA GLU A 71 27.13 0.21 -0.09
C GLU A 71 26.27 1.20 -0.89
N SER A 72 25.17 0.73 -1.47
CA SER A 72 24.24 1.55 -2.25
C SER A 72 22.77 1.13 -2.03
N PRO A 73 22.27 1.26 -0.80
CA PRO A 73 20.94 0.75 -0.44
C PRO A 73 19.82 1.45 -1.18
N GLY A 74 19.97 2.75 -1.45
CA GLY A 74 18.99 3.53 -2.22
C GLY A 74 18.89 3.05 -3.67
N ASP A 75 20.00 2.76 -4.32
CA ASP A 75 20.02 2.26 -5.70
C ASP A 75 19.39 0.87 -5.79
N TRP A 76 19.72 -0.01 -4.83
CA TRP A 76 19.12 -1.34 -4.75
C TRP A 76 17.59 -1.27 -4.59
N ASN A 77 17.11 -0.44 -3.68
CA ASN A 77 15.67 -0.25 -3.45
C ASN A 77 14.97 0.28 -4.71
N GLN A 78 15.53 1.31 -5.35
CA GLN A 78 14.99 1.87 -6.59
C GLN A 78 14.97 0.83 -7.71
N ALA A 79 16.09 0.11 -7.93
CA ALA A 79 16.15 -0.94 -8.93
C ALA A 79 15.11 -2.04 -8.73
N MET A 80 14.86 -2.45 -7.48
CA MET A 80 13.83 -3.44 -7.15
C MET A 80 12.41 -2.91 -7.38
N MET A 81 12.15 -1.64 -7.06
CA MET A 81 10.86 -1.00 -7.34
C MET A 81 10.61 -0.89 -8.84
N GLU A 82 11.59 -0.42 -9.62
CA GLU A 82 11.51 -0.28 -11.07
C GLU A 82 11.38 -1.64 -11.76
N LEU A 83 12.14 -2.63 -11.34
CA LEU A 83 12.01 -3.99 -11.84
C LEU A 83 10.57 -4.51 -11.66
N GLY A 84 9.98 -4.26 -10.48
CA GLY A 84 8.60 -4.63 -10.21
C GLY A 84 7.59 -3.83 -11.02
N ALA A 85 7.82 -2.55 -11.23
CA ALA A 85 6.90 -1.67 -11.95
C ALA A 85 6.95 -1.87 -13.46
N LEU A 86 8.14 -1.98 -14.03
CA LEU A 86 8.36 -1.91 -15.47
C LEU A 86 8.52 -3.26 -16.15
N VAL A 87 9.19 -4.22 -15.49
CA VAL A 87 9.55 -5.52 -16.07
C VAL A 87 8.73 -6.65 -15.46
N CYS A 88 8.84 -6.86 -14.15
CA CYS A 88 8.16 -7.93 -13.43
C CYS A 88 6.71 -7.53 -13.09
N ARG A 89 5.95 -7.06 -14.08
CA ARG A 89 4.58 -6.51 -13.93
C ARG A 89 3.59 -7.56 -13.40
N PRO A 90 2.49 -7.13 -12.74
CA PRO A 90 1.46 -8.05 -12.26
C PRO A 90 0.87 -8.91 -13.36
N ARG A 91 0.52 -8.28 -14.47
CA ARG A 91 0.04 -8.94 -15.70
C ARG A 91 1.10 -8.80 -16.79
N ASN A 92 1.29 -9.84 -17.58
CA ASN A 92 2.21 -9.87 -18.72
C ASN A 92 3.62 -9.40 -18.35
N PRO A 93 4.34 -10.08 -17.44
CA PRO A 93 5.71 -9.72 -17.10
C PRO A 93 6.63 -9.92 -18.32
N SER A 94 7.55 -8.97 -18.56
CA SER A 94 8.54 -9.03 -19.65
C SER A 94 9.74 -9.88 -19.23
N CYS A 95 9.52 -11.20 -19.10
CA CYS A 95 10.56 -12.11 -18.62
C CYS A 95 11.75 -12.25 -19.57
N GLU A 96 11.58 -11.97 -20.84
CA GLU A 96 12.63 -11.99 -21.86
C GLU A 96 13.65 -10.85 -21.61
N ASP A 97 13.15 -9.67 -21.23
CA ASP A 97 13.97 -8.48 -20.97
C ASP A 97 14.43 -8.37 -19.51
N CYS A 98 14.10 -9.38 -18.68
CA CYS A 98 14.35 -9.30 -17.24
C CYS A 98 15.84 -9.58 -16.94
N PRO A 99 16.57 -8.64 -16.30
CA PRO A 99 17.99 -8.79 -16.01
C PRO A 99 18.30 -9.95 -15.06
N ILE A 100 17.33 -10.37 -14.24
CA ILE A 100 17.47 -11.47 -13.30
C ILE A 100 16.70 -12.73 -13.71
N ALA A 101 16.34 -12.86 -15.00
CA ALA A 101 15.56 -13.99 -15.51
C ALA A 101 16.27 -15.33 -15.33
N LYS A 102 17.61 -15.37 -15.44
CA LYS A 102 18.42 -16.59 -15.34
C LYS A 102 18.32 -17.26 -13.97
N SER A 103 18.18 -16.49 -12.91
CA SER A 103 18.04 -16.97 -11.52
C SER A 103 16.58 -17.16 -11.10
N CYS A 104 15.61 -16.78 -11.93
CA CYS A 104 14.22 -16.77 -11.56
C CYS A 104 13.58 -18.16 -11.60
N LYS A 105 13.37 -18.77 -10.43
CA LYS A 105 12.78 -20.11 -10.29
C LYS A 105 11.31 -20.19 -10.73
N GLY A 106 10.56 -19.10 -10.62
CA GLY A 106 9.15 -19.01 -11.01
C GLY A 106 8.93 -18.42 -12.41
N ARG A 107 9.96 -18.30 -13.26
CA ARG A 107 9.85 -17.66 -14.58
C ARG A 107 8.73 -18.24 -15.43
N LEU A 108 8.60 -19.56 -15.52
CA LEU A 108 7.61 -20.24 -16.32
C LEU A 108 6.18 -20.09 -15.78
N ARG A 109 6.04 -19.76 -14.49
CA ARG A 109 4.77 -19.55 -13.79
C ARG A 109 4.59 -18.09 -13.33
N ALA A 110 5.30 -17.16 -13.92
CA ALA A 110 5.32 -15.77 -13.45
C ALA A 110 3.92 -15.11 -13.45
N HIS A 111 3.02 -15.55 -14.33
CA HIS A 111 1.63 -15.05 -14.39
C HIS A 111 0.74 -15.55 -13.24
N GLU A 112 1.12 -16.67 -12.58
CA GLU A 112 0.39 -17.24 -11.44
C GLU A 112 0.89 -16.69 -10.09
N LEU A 113 2.09 -16.12 -10.06
CA LEU A 113 2.79 -15.75 -8.82
C LEU A 113 2.84 -14.23 -8.58
N PRO A 114 2.64 -13.81 -7.33
CA PRO A 114 2.09 -14.55 -6.21
C PRO A 114 0.58 -14.77 -6.37
N ARG A 115 0.02 -15.77 -5.71
CA ARG A 115 -1.43 -15.96 -5.67
C ARG A 115 -2.12 -14.71 -5.11
N PRO A 116 -3.21 -14.24 -5.72
CA PRO A 116 -3.99 -13.15 -5.18
C PRO A 116 -4.52 -13.51 -3.79
N ARG A 117 -4.31 -12.65 -2.80
CA ARG A 117 -4.96 -12.82 -1.51
C ARG A 117 -6.46 -12.65 -1.68
N LYS A 118 -7.24 -13.67 -1.32
CA LYS A 118 -8.69 -13.55 -1.23
C LYS A 118 -9.03 -12.63 -0.05
N SER A 119 -9.27 -11.37 -0.31
CA SER A 119 -9.86 -10.49 0.70
C SER A 119 -11.37 -10.74 0.72
N LYS A 120 -11.90 -11.14 1.86
CA LYS A 120 -13.36 -11.09 2.08
C LYS A 120 -13.74 -9.61 2.13
N LYS A 121 -14.27 -9.09 1.04
CA LYS A 121 -14.86 -7.75 1.05
C LYS A 121 -16.10 -7.81 1.93
N LYS A 122 -16.11 -7.02 3.00
CA LYS A 122 -17.32 -6.78 3.78
C LYS A 122 -18.10 -5.70 3.04
N ILE A 123 -19.24 -6.05 2.50
CA ILE A 123 -20.19 -5.07 1.97
C ILE A 123 -20.95 -4.54 3.16
N VAL A 124 -20.95 -3.22 3.32
CA VAL A 124 -21.73 -2.52 4.36
C VAL A 124 -22.58 -1.49 3.62
N GLU A 125 -23.87 -1.57 3.81
CA GLU A 125 -24.84 -0.65 3.23
C GLU A 125 -25.16 0.42 4.27
N TYR A 126 -25.20 1.66 3.83
CA TYR A 126 -25.60 2.81 4.64
C TYR A 126 -26.62 3.63 3.89
N THR A 127 -27.63 4.12 4.62
CA THR A 127 -28.52 5.17 4.11
C THR A 127 -27.87 6.51 4.42
N CYS A 128 -27.67 7.32 3.39
CA CYS A 128 -27.15 8.68 3.51
C CYS A 128 -28.33 9.64 3.64
N ILE A 129 -28.40 10.37 4.77
CA ILE A 129 -29.48 11.32 5.05
C ILE A 129 -28.94 12.71 4.75
N VAL A 130 -29.46 13.32 3.69
CA VAL A 130 -29.14 14.71 3.34
C VAL A 130 -30.28 15.60 3.80
N ARG A 131 -30.06 16.41 4.83
CA ARG A 131 -30.98 17.47 5.26
C ARG A 131 -30.54 18.77 4.61
N ILE A 132 -31.48 19.48 4.02
CA ILE A 132 -31.25 20.80 3.42
C ILE A 132 -31.86 21.84 4.33
N ASP A 133 -31.10 22.86 4.68
CA ASP A 133 -31.60 23.99 5.47
C ASP A 133 -32.47 24.94 4.66
N SER A 134 -33.01 26.01 5.32
CA SER A 134 -33.86 27.00 4.67
C SER A 134 -33.17 27.80 3.56
N ASP A 135 -31.84 27.85 3.57
CA ASP A 135 -31.01 28.59 2.62
C ASP A 135 -30.52 27.69 1.47
N GLY A 136 -30.90 26.41 1.49
CA GLY A 136 -30.58 25.43 0.44
C GLY A 136 -29.23 24.73 0.61
N PHE A 137 -28.58 24.82 1.78
CA PHE A 137 -27.31 24.16 2.06
C PHE A 137 -27.51 22.80 2.76
N PRO A 138 -26.65 21.81 2.46
CA PRO A 138 -26.70 20.53 3.14
C PRO A 138 -26.15 20.64 4.57
N ASP A 139 -26.88 20.04 5.52
CA ASP A 139 -26.39 19.86 6.90
C ASP A 139 -25.31 18.78 6.95
N LEU A 140 -24.11 19.16 7.39
CA LEU A 140 -22.93 18.30 7.44
C LEU A 140 -22.47 18.11 8.88
N HIS A 141 -22.13 16.88 9.22
CA HIS A 141 -21.60 16.51 10.53
C HIS A 141 -20.17 15.97 10.41
N GLN A 142 -19.33 16.29 11.39
CA GLN A 142 -18.02 15.67 11.45
C GLN A 142 -18.16 14.24 11.96
N ARG A 143 -17.61 13.28 11.21
CA ARG A 143 -17.62 11.87 11.57
C ARG A 143 -16.75 11.61 12.80
N PRO A 144 -17.01 10.52 13.53
CA PRO A 144 -16.16 10.08 14.64
C PRO A 144 -14.69 9.96 14.22
N SER A 145 -13.78 10.11 15.19
CA SER A 145 -12.33 10.01 14.97
C SER A 145 -11.85 8.60 14.56
N THR A 146 -12.76 7.61 14.60
CA THR A 146 -12.47 6.21 14.22
C THR A 146 -13.55 5.67 13.29
N GLY A 147 -13.22 4.66 12.47
CA GLY A 147 -14.16 4.01 11.57
C GLY A 147 -14.13 4.54 10.14
N LEU A 148 -15.22 4.31 9.39
CA LEU A 148 -15.30 4.67 7.98
C LEU A 148 -15.30 6.19 7.79
N PHE A 149 -14.34 6.70 7.00
CA PHE A 149 -14.15 8.13 6.74
C PHE A 149 -13.97 8.96 8.02
N ALA A 150 -13.22 8.45 8.99
CA ALA A 150 -12.98 9.10 10.29
C ALA A 150 -12.56 10.57 10.15
N GLY A 151 -13.17 11.43 10.95
CA GLY A 151 -12.86 12.87 11.01
C GLY A 151 -13.30 13.70 9.81
N LEU A 152 -13.82 13.09 8.73
CA LEU A 152 -14.31 13.84 7.57
C LEU A 152 -15.72 14.39 7.85
N TRP A 153 -16.02 15.52 7.22
CA TRP A 153 -17.36 16.10 7.20
C TRP A 153 -18.21 15.45 6.10
N GLY A 154 -19.45 15.18 6.40
CA GLY A 154 -20.39 14.61 5.45
C GLY A 154 -21.79 14.50 6.02
N PRO A 155 -22.76 14.11 5.22
CA PRO A 155 -24.13 13.89 5.69
C PRO A 155 -24.18 12.71 6.67
N GLU A 156 -25.24 12.62 7.43
CA GLU A 156 -25.48 11.54 8.37
C GLU A 156 -25.56 10.19 7.64
N LEU A 157 -24.91 9.16 8.20
CA LEU A 157 -25.03 7.79 7.72
C LEU A 157 -25.76 6.95 8.77
N ALA A 158 -26.84 6.31 8.37
CA ALA A 158 -27.56 5.37 9.20
C ALA A 158 -27.51 3.95 8.63
N SER A 159 -27.31 2.96 9.49
CA SER A 159 -27.34 1.54 9.11
C SER A 159 -28.76 0.96 9.07
N ASP A 160 -29.71 1.58 9.81
CA ASP A 160 -31.09 1.12 9.94
C ASP A 160 -32.05 2.32 10.03
N LEU A 161 -32.59 2.76 8.91
CA LEU A 161 -33.63 3.76 8.90
C LEU A 161 -35.00 3.14 8.61
N LYS A 162 -35.89 3.22 9.59
CA LYS A 162 -37.34 3.20 9.33
C LYS A 162 -37.72 4.60 8.86
N THR A 163 -37.75 4.78 7.55
CA THR A 163 -38.05 6.09 6.94
C THR A 163 -39.55 6.39 7.02
N THR A 164 -39.90 7.35 7.83
CA THR A 164 -41.15 8.11 7.70
C THR A 164 -40.76 9.49 7.20
N ASN A 165 -41.17 9.87 6.00
CA ASN A 165 -40.93 11.16 5.33
C ASN A 165 -39.52 11.42 4.75
N CYS A 166 -38.97 10.49 3.96
CA CYS A 166 -37.81 10.76 3.13
C CYS A 166 -38.14 10.54 1.65
N GLU A 167 -37.68 11.43 0.80
CA GLU A 167 -37.68 11.26 -0.66
C GLU A 167 -36.39 10.54 -1.07
N PHE A 168 -36.52 9.45 -1.80
CA PHE A 168 -35.32 8.76 -2.35
C PHE A 168 -34.89 9.48 -3.63
N LEU A 169 -33.77 10.15 -3.57
CA LEU A 169 -33.07 10.65 -4.75
C LEU A 169 -32.26 9.48 -5.33
N GLY A 170 -32.85 8.77 -6.29
CA GLY A 170 -32.42 7.49 -6.90
C GLY A 170 -31.01 7.35 -7.39
#